data_155e6ea4ab98058f4ae45ea7ce648d8d
#
_entry.id   155e6ea4ab98058f4ae45ea7ce648d8d
#
_cell.length_a   1.000
_cell.length_b   1.000
_cell.length_c   1.000
_cell.angle_alpha   90.00
_cell.angle_beta   90.00
_cell.angle_gamma   90.00
#
_symmetry.space_group_name_H-M   'P 1'
#
loop_
_entity.id
_entity.type
_entity.pdbx_description
1 polymer ?
#
loop_
_entity_poly.entity_id
_entity_poly.type
_entity_poly.pdbx_seq_one_letter_code
_entity_poly.pdbx_strand_id
1 'polypeptide(L)'
;MPPKLPDFANISERLRKALRLEHRIVVIGLSDTPPANLPHYEGEPLKACQMLDTVRFEGKSFYTVQNDHYECKNAIRWLGFDESYEGHFSGEWATGDYPDNGRALFRAPAFSRRMYEESPKVRVGTVKCAYYMPLEKANEGPARGDEVAIFVLNPRQAMYLARGTLYSRGGICYGMTGPGTCQSVIAGPFCTRQPMYSLGCFGARQFMKITGNE
;
A
#
# COMPACT_ATOMS: atom_id res chain seq x y z
N MET A 1 30.35 7.41 1.99
CA MET A 1 29.89 6.23 1.24
C MET A 1 28.41 6.00 1.57
N PRO A 2 27.55 5.75 0.59
CA PRO A 2 26.18 5.35 0.91
C PRO A 2 26.23 4.04 1.72
N PRO A 3 25.30 3.85 2.67
CA PRO A 3 25.24 2.62 3.45
C PRO A 3 25.03 1.43 2.51
N LYS A 4 25.77 0.33 2.77
CA LYS A 4 25.59 -0.91 2.02
C LYS A 4 24.20 -1.45 2.29
N LEU A 5 23.41 -1.64 1.23
CA LEU A 5 22.09 -2.25 1.36
C LEU A 5 22.21 -3.68 1.91
N PRO A 6 21.23 -4.12 2.72
CA PRO A 6 21.15 -5.50 3.16
C PRO A 6 21.02 -6.48 1.99
N ASP A 7 21.32 -7.74 2.22
CA ASP A 7 21.00 -8.83 1.28
C ASP A 7 19.50 -9.14 1.38
N PHE A 8 18.71 -8.48 0.54
CA PHE A 8 17.25 -8.62 0.55
C PHE A 8 16.79 -10.00 0.07
N ALA A 9 17.56 -10.71 -0.76
CA ALA A 9 17.22 -12.06 -1.17
C ALA A 9 17.27 -13.02 0.05
N ASN A 10 18.34 -12.98 0.81
CA ASN A 10 18.47 -13.76 2.05
C ASN A 10 17.39 -13.36 3.08
N ILE A 11 17.13 -12.06 3.25
CA ILE A 11 16.08 -11.58 4.17
C ILE A 11 14.71 -12.10 3.74
N SER A 12 14.37 -12.02 2.45
CA SER A 12 13.10 -12.53 1.90
C SER A 12 12.94 -14.01 2.18
N GLU A 13 13.95 -14.82 1.90
CA GLU A 13 13.93 -16.26 2.14
C GLU A 13 13.69 -16.60 3.62
N ARG A 14 14.44 -15.98 4.52
CA ARG A 14 14.32 -16.18 5.96
C ARG A 14 12.95 -15.78 6.50
N LEU A 15 12.42 -14.63 6.08
CA LEU A 15 11.09 -14.16 6.49
C LEU A 15 9.99 -15.08 5.95
N ARG A 16 10.06 -15.46 4.68
CA ARG A 16 9.08 -16.38 4.09
C ARG A 16 9.08 -17.74 4.82
N LYS A 17 10.24 -18.26 5.13
CA LYS A 17 10.37 -19.52 5.90
C LYS A 17 9.82 -19.37 7.32
N ALA A 18 10.22 -18.33 8.04
CA ALA A 18 9.82 -18.10 9.43
C ALA A 18 8.30 -17.88 9.57
N LEU A 19 7.71 -17.13 8.65
CA LEU A 19 6.28 -16.82 8.64
C LEU A 19 5.45 -17.84 7.84
N ARG A 20 6.08 -18.82 7.18
CA ARG A 20 5.43 -19.78 6.28
C ARG A 20 4.59 -19.07 5.21
N LEU A 21 5.20 -18.08 4.54
CA LEU A 21 4.52 -17.35 3.47
C LEU A 21 4.55 -18.16 2.17
N GLU A 22 3.38 -18.33 1.59
CA GLU A 22 3.23 -18.96 0.27
C GLU A 22 3.52 -18.00 -0.88
N HIS A 23 3.43 -16.70 -0.58
CA HIS A 23 3.56 -15.63 -1.56
C HIS A 23 4.82 -14.79 -1.34
N ARG A 24 5.20 -14.00 -2.35
CA ARG A 24 6.31 -13.06 -2.26
C ARG A 24 5.96 -11.89 -1.36
N ILE A 25 6.97 -11.34 -0.71
CA ILE A 25 6.90 -10.06 -0.03
C ILE A 25 7.08 -8.98 -1.10
N VAL A 26 6.19 -7.99 -1.13
CA VAL A 26 6.22 -6.91 -2.12
C VAL A 26 6.95 -5.72 -1.56
N VAL A 27 7.83 -5.13 -2.36
CA VAL A 27 8.46 -3.83 -2.07
C VAL A 27 7.86 -2.79 -2.99
N ILE A 28 7.50 -1.65 -2.42
CA ILE A 28 7.05 -0.47 -3.15
C ILE A 28 7.93 0.71 -2.80
N GLY A 29 8.36 1.43 -3.82
CA GLY A 29 8.98 2.73 -3.66
C GLY A 29 8.26 3.79 -4.49
N LEU A 30 8.44 5.04 -4.09
CA LEU A 30 7.90 6.22 -4.76
C LEU A 30 9.06 7.07 -5.26
N SER A 31 8.95 7.61 -6.47
CA SER A 31 10.02 8.39 -7.10
C SER A 31 9.46 9.55 -7.92
N ASP A 32 10.25 10.60 -8.06
CA ASP A 32 9.99 11.72 -8.97
C ASP A 32 10.47 11.44 -10.40
N THR A 33 11.20 10.34 -10.61
CA THR A 33 11.73 9.92 -11.90
C THR A 33 11.54 8.42 -12.09
N PRO A 34 11.17 7.96 -13.31
CA PRO A 34 11.09 6.55 -13.63
C PRO A 34 12.43 5.84 -13.40
N PRO A 35 12.44 4.67 -12.73
CA PRO A 35 13.64 3.87 -12.56
C PRO A 35 14.15 3.33 -13.89
N ALA A 36 15.42 3.59 -14.22
CA ALA A 36 16.01 3.17 -15.50
C ALA A 36 16.15 1.64 -15.67
N ASN A 37 16.16 0.90 -14.56
CA ASN A 37 16.35 -0.55 -14.51
C ASN A 37 15.08 -1.34 -14.32
N LEU A 38 13.90 -0.71 -14.38
CA LEU A 38 12.60 -1.38 -14.34
C LEU A 38 11.79 -1.05 -15.60
N PRO A 39 11.06 -2.02 -16.17
CA PRO A 39 10.13 -1.75 -17.25
C PRO A 39 8.93 -0.93 -16.74
N HIS A 40 8.34 -0.13 -17.63
CA HIS A 40 7.02 0.42 -17.39
C HIS A 40 5.98 -0.70 -17.35
N TYR A 41 4.96 -0.54 -16.55
CA TYR A 41 3.81 -1.45 -16.54
C TYR A 41 3.09 -1.41 -17.89
N GLU A 42 2.99 -2.54 -18.56
CA GLU A 42 2.37 -2.71 -19.88
C GLU A 42 1.09 -3.55 -19.76
N GLY A 43 0.09 -3.05 -19.06
CA GLY A 43 -1.18 -3.75 -18.89
C GLY A 43 -2.33 -2.79 -18.82
N GLU A 44 -3.55 -3.34 -18.75
CA GLU A 44 -4.72 -2.53 -18.44
C GLU A 44 -4.57 -1.85 -17.07
N PRO A 45 -5.08 -0.63 -16.91
CA PRO A 45 -5.02 0.08 -15.64
C PRO A 45 -5.56 -0.77 -14.49
N LEU A 46 -4.82 -0.86 -13.42
CA LEU A 46 -5.17 -1.65 -12.24
C LEU A 46 -5.26 -0.79 -10.99
N LYS A 47 -6.05 -1.25 -10.03
CA LYS A 47 -6.02 -0.73 -8.66
C LYS A 47 -4.66 -1.05 -8.02
N ALA A 48 -4.13 -0.16 -7.20
CA ALA A 48 -2.83 -0.38 -6.55
C ALA A 48 -2.74 -1.72 -5.79
N CYS A 49 -3.85 -2.17 -5.19
CA CYS A 49 -3.89 -3.49 -4.54
C CYS A 49 -3.80 -4.66 -5.52
N GLN A 50 -4.31 -4.52 -6.74
CA GLN A 50 -4.16 -5.54 -7.79
C GLN A 50 -2.73 -5.58 -8.34
N MET A 51 -2.06 -4.43 -8.41
CA MET A 51 -0.63 -4.38 -8.75
C MET A 51 0.25 -5.11 -7.72
N LEU A 52 -0.13 -5.07 -6.43
CA LEU A 52 0.52 -5.89 -5.41
C LEU A 52 0.38 -7.39 -5.72
N ASP A 53 -0.78 -7.83 -6.17
CA ASP A 53 -1.04 -9.22 -6.50
C ASP A 53 -0.23 -9.70 -7.71
N THR A 54 -0.03 -8.85 -8.72
CA THR A 54 0.86 -9.12 -9.86
C THR A 54 2.28 -9.43 -9.37
N VAL A 55 2.81 -8.66 -8.42
CA VAL A 55 4.13 -8.93 -7.84
C VAL A 55 4.11 -10.19 -6.97
N ARG A 56 3.11 -10.34 -6.11
CA ARG A 56 3.00 -11.47 -5.17
C ARG A 56 2.98 -12.83 -5.87
N PHE A 57 2.18 -12.95 -6.90
CA PHE A 57 1.91 -14.22 -7.58
C PHE A 57 2.81 -14.45 -8.79
N GLU A 58 3.02 -13.41 -9.61
CA GLU A 58 3.78 -13.54 -10.85
C GLU A 58 5.27 -13.22 -10.68
N GLY A 59 5.67 -12.52 -9.62
CA GLY A 59 7.06 -12.13 -9.37
C GLY A 59 7.59 -11.09 -10.35
N LYS A 60 6.70 -10.33 -10.98
CA LYS A 60 7.06 -9.22 -11.88
C LYS A 60 7.60 -8.03 -11.10
N SER A 61 8.49 -7.28 -11.74
CA SER A 61 9.01 -5.99 -11.28
C SER A 61 8.74 -4.95 -12.35
N PHE A 62 8.17 -3.81 -11.97
CA PHE A 62 7.78 -2.75 -12.90
C PHE A 62 7.62 -1.42 -12.16
N TYR A 63 7.59 -0.32 -12.91
CA TYR A 63 7.10 0.95 -12.39
C TYR A 63 5.79 1.35 -13.06
N THR A 64 5.06 2.22 -12.40
CA THR A 64 3.76 2.76 -12.85
C THR A 64 3.77 4.27 -12.78
N VAL A 65 2.95 4.89 -13.60
CA VAL A 65 2.63 6.33 -13.56
C VAL A 65 1.16 6.53 -13.21
N GLN A 66 0.72 7.77 -13.09
CA GLN A 66 -0.64 8.10 -12.69
C GLN A 66 -1.71 7.37 -13.51
N ASN A 67 -1.56 7.32 -14.83
CA ASN A 67 -2.55 6.74 -15.73
C ASN A 67 -2.73 5.23 -15.54
N ASP A 68 -1.71 4.52 -15.09
CA ASP A 68 -1.78 3.09 -14.82
C ASP A 68 -2.67 2.77 -13.61
N HIS A 69 -2.96 3.76 -12.77
CA HIS A 69 -3.81 3.68 -11.60
C HIS A 69 -5.23 4.23 -11.82
N TYR A 70 -5.63 4.48 -13.06
CA TYR A 70 -6.90 5.13 -13.39
C TYR A 70 -8.13 4.48 -12.76
N GLU A 71 -8.11 3.16 -12.60
CA GLU A 71 -9.15 2.39 -11.91
C GLU A 71 -9.24 2.66 -10.39
N CYS A 72 -8.30 3.40 -9.83
CA CYS A 72 -8.26 3.69 -8.41
C CYS A 72 -7.86 5.14 -8.12
N LYS A 73 -8.79 6.05 -8.24
CA LYS A 73 -8.61 7.48 -7.92
C LYS A 73 -8.05 7.70 -6.51
N ASN A 74 -8.41 6.83 -5.57
CA ASN A 74 -7.86 6.85 -4.23
C ASN A 74 -6.35 6.58 -4.21
N ALA A 75 -5.87 5.59 -4.97
CA ALA A 75 -4.44 5.31 -5.05
C ALA A 75 -3.69 6.51 -5.62
N ILE A 76 -4.20 7.12 -6.69
CA ILE A 76 -3.61 8.31 -7.31
C ILE A 76 -3.40 9.40 -6.25
N ARG A 77 -4.41 9.67 -5.44
CA ARG A 77 -4.32 10.71 -4.41
C ARG A 77 -3.41 10.34 -3.25
N TRP A 78 -3.57 9.12 -2.69
CA TRP A 78 -2.77 8.70 -1.53
C TRP A 78 -1.28 8.57 -1.85
N LEU A 79 -0.95 8.18 -3.08
CA LEU A 79 0.44 8.04 -3.54
C LEU A 79 1.07 9.36 -3.99
N GLY A 80 0.31 10.45 -4.00
CA GLY A 80 0.84 11.78 -4.28
C GLY A 80 0.94 12.12 -5.77
N PHE A 81 0.23 11.42 -6.64
CA PHE A 81 0.23 11.72 -8.07
C PHE A 81 -0.60 12.95 -8.42
N ASP A 82 -1.85 13.04 -7.92
CA ASP A 82 -2.79 14.09 -8.29
C ASP A 82 -3.75 14.45 -7.16
N GLU A 83 -4.16 15.72 -7.09
CA GLU A 83 -5.17 16.24 -6.16
C GLU A 83 -6.58 16.30 -6.75
N SER A 84 -6.77 16.00 -8.01
CA SER A 84 -8.02 16.23 -8.72
C SER A 84 -9.23 15.47 -8.17
N TYR A 85 -9.02 14.44 -7.35
CA TYR A 85 -10.10 13.69 -6.74
C TYR A 85 -10.51 14.26 -5.38
N GLU A 86 -11.63 14.97 -5.36
CA GLU A 86 -12.15 15.68 -4.17
C GLU A 86 -13.21 14.90 -3.36
N GLY A 87 -13.52 13.65 -3.73
CA GLY A 87 -14.59 12.87 -3.10
C GLY A 87 -14.52 12.76 -1.56
N HIS A 88 -13.33 12.82 -0.99
CA HIS A 88 -13.15 12.86 0.46
C HIS A 88 -13.60 14.20 1.07
N PHE A 89 -13.31 15.30 0.39
CA PHE A 89 -13.67 16.65 0.86
C PHE A 89 -15.15 16.96 0.64
N SER A 90 -15.70 16.52 -0.49
CA SER A 90 -17.12 16.69 -0.79
C SER A 90 -18.01 15.89 0.16
N GLY A 91 -17.45 14.85 0.77
CA GLY A 91 -18.19 13.93 1.63
C GLY A 91 -18.95 12.85 0.85
N GLU A 92 -18.62 12.65 -0.42
CA GLU A 92 -19.19 11.64 -1.31
C GLU A 92 -19.28 10.25 -0.65
N TRP A 93 -18.25 9.88 0.10
CA TRP A 93 -18.26 8.61 0.83
C TRP A 93 -19.25 8.55 2.00
N ALA A 94 -19.73 9.69 2.50
CA ALA A 94 -20.77 9.72 3.52
C ALA A 94 -22.17 9.74 2.90
N THR A 95 -22.32 10.24 1.68
CA THR A 95 -23.62 10.32 0.99
C THR A 95 -23.98 9.02 0.26
N GLY A 96 -23.01 8.19 -0.02
CA GLY A 96 -23.20 6.98 -0.81
C GLY A 96 -23.03 7.18 -2.32
N ASP A 97 -22.66 8.37 -2.75
CA ASP A 97 -22.44 8.71 -4.17
C ASP A 97 -21.10 8.17 -4.74
N TYR A 98 -20.40 7.37 -3.96
CA TYR A 98 -19.17 6.73 -4.42
C TYR A 98 -19.47 5.70 -5.51
N PRO A 99 -18.79 5.79 -6.68
CA PRO A 99 -19.19 5.05 -7.89
C PRO A 99 -19.30 3.53 -7.73
N ASP A 100 -18.51 2.96 -6.83
CA ASP A 100 -18.36 1.51 -6.75
C ASP A 100 -19.36 0.83 -5.82
N ASN A 101 -20.14 1.57 -5.02
CA ASN A 101 -20.90 0.91 -3.96
C ASN A 101 -22.28 1.47 -3.56
N GLY A 102 -22.62 2.68 -3.95
CA GLY A 102 -23.92 3.28 -3.64
C GLY A 102 -24.33 3.30 -2.17
N ARG A 103 -23.38 3.09 -1.24
CA ARG A 103 -23.63 3.05 0.22
C ARG A 103 -22.75 4.04 0.95
N ALA A 104 -23.33 4.74 1.90
CA ALA A 104 -22.57 5.60 2.79
C ALA A 104 -21.57 4.82 3.63
N LEU A 105 -20.30 5.20 3.58
CA LEU A 105 -19.23 4.59 4.37
C LEU A 105 -18.98 5.32 5.68
N PHE A 106 -19.48 6.55 5.78
CA PHE A 106 -19.45 7.37 6.98
C PHE A 106 -20.83 7.90 7.29
N ARG A 107 -21.11 8.10 8.57
CA ARG A 107 -22.39 8.61 9.04
C ARG A 107 -22.68 10.05 8.59
N ALA A 108 -21.64 10.85 8.38
CA ALA A 108 -21.76 12.25 7.95
C ALA A 108 -20.54 12.69 7.15
N PRO A 109 -20.67 13.67 6.24
CA PRO A 109 -19.58 14.24 5.46
C PRO A 109 -18.38 14.71 6.29
N ALA A 110 -18.63 15.26 7.47
CA ALA A 110 -17.58 15.70 8.38
C ALA A 110 -16.62 14.59 8.81
N PHE A 111 -17.10 13.36 8.97
CA PHE A 111 -16.24 12.21 9.32
C PHE A 111 -15.38 11.75 8.15
N SER A 112 -15.90 11.83 6.93
CA SER A 112 -15.11 11.56 5.72
C SER A 112 -13.96 12.57 5.58
N ARG A 113 -14.25 13.87 5.76
CA ARG A 113 -13.23 14.93 5.72
C ARG A 113 -12.19 14.74 6.82
N ARG A 114 -12.61 14.54 8.06
CA ARG A 114 -11.73 14.32 9.20
C ARG A 114 -10.80 13.13 8.98
N MET A 115 -11.33 12.02 8.50
CA MET A 115 -10.51 10.84 8.15
C MET A 115 -9.44 11.19 7.12
N TYR A 116 -9.82 11.93 6.09
CA TYR A 116 -8.86 12.35 5.07
C TYR A 116 -7.79 13.31 5.62
N GLU A 117 -8.18 14.28 6.41
CA GLU A 117 -7.28 15.26 7.02
C GLU A 117 -6.25 14.61 7.95
N GLU A 118 -6.70 13.70 8.80
CA GLU A 118 -5.88 13.00 9.79
C GLU A 118 -5.01 11.87 9.19
N SER A 119 -5.34 11.38 7.99
CA SER A 119 -4.60 10.28 7.37
C SER A 119 -3.26 10.75 6.80
N PRO A 120 -2.15 10.04 7.08
CA PRO A 120 -0.89 10.27 6.38
C PRO A 120 -1.07 10.08 4.87
N LYS A 121 -0.57 11.03 4.11
CA LYS A 121 -0.64 11.05 2.65
C LYS A 121 0.63 11.64 2.06
N VAL A 122 1.06 11.11 0.94
CA VAL A 122 2.20 11.64 0.20
C VAL A 122 1.83 13.00 -0.38
N ARG A 123 2.75 13.96 -0.28
CA ARG A 123 2.53 15.30 -0.83
C ARG A 123 2.38 15.23 -2.34
N VAL A 124 1.29 15.76 -2.85
CA VAL A 124 1.01 15.79 -4.28
C VAL A 124 2.06 16.57 -5.05
N GLY A 125 2.37 16.07 -6.26
CA GLY A 125 3.38 16.63 -7.15
C GLY A 125 4.83 16.26 -6.78
N THR A 126 5.05 15.54 -5.68
CA THR A 126 6.39 15.05 -5.31
C THR A 126 6.70 13.65 -5.87
N VAL A 127 5.69 12.96 -6.38
CA VAL A 127 5.80 11.61 -6.95
C VAL A 127 5.32 11.64 -8.41
N LYS A 128 6.11 11.07 -9.31
CA LYS A 128 5.74 10.86 -10.71
C LYS A 128 5.56 9.40 -11.06
N CYS A 129 6.18 8.51 -10.30
CA CYS A 129 6.04 7.08 -10.48
C CYS A 129 6.10 6.32 -9.15
N ALA A 130 5.43 5.18 -9.11
CA ALA A 130 5.58 4.17 -8.08
C ALA A 130 6.19 2.92 -8.71
N TYR A 131 7.10 2.25 -8.01
CA TYR A 131 7.67 1.00 -8.49
C TYR A 131 7.38 -0.15 -7.54
N TYR A 132 7.20 -1.30 -8.12
CA TYR A 132 6.77 -2.52 -7.46
C TYR A 132 7.73 -3.65 -7.80
N MET A 133 8.18 -4.42 -6.81
CA MET A 133 9.04 -5.57 -7.04
C MET A 133 8.95 -6.58 -5.89
N PRO A 134 9.32 -7.84 -6.12
CA PRO A 134 9.55 -8.79 -5.03
C PRO A 134 10.74 -8.36 -4.16
N LEU A 135 10.65 -8.59 -2.85
CA LEU A 135 11.73 -8.23 -1.92
C LEU A 135 13.06 -8.91 -2.30
N GLU A 136 13.02 -10.14 -2.77
CA GLU A 136 14.21 -10.88 -3.20
C GLU A 136 14.95 -10.25 -4.39
N LYS A 137 14.28 -9.37 -5.15
CA LYS A 137 14.87 -8.63 -6.28
C LYS A 137 15.26 -7.19 -5.93
N ALA A 138 15.05 -6.75 -4.69
CA ALA A 138 15.25 -5.34 -4.33
C ALA A 138 16.71 -4.87 -4.49
N ASN A 139 17.70 -5.76 -4.38
CA ASN A 139 19.10 -5.42 -4.65
C ASN A 139 19.40 -5.18 -6.13
N GLU A 140 18.58 -5.71 -7.05
CA GLU A 140 18.69 -5.53 -8.50
C GLU A 140 17.94 -4.30 -9.00
N GLY A 141 17.04 -3.79 -8.17
CA GLY A 141 16.14 -2.68 -8.48
C GLY A 141 16.68 -1.32 -8.05
N PRO A 142 15.84 -0.28 -8.10
CA PRO A 142 16.18 1.07 -7.69
C PRO A 142 16.17 1.25 -6.16
N ALA A 143 16.05 0.18 -5.39
CA ALA A 143 15.90 0.22 -3.94
C ALA A 143 17.01 1.02 -3.27
N ARG A 144 16.63 1.97 -2.41
CA ARG A 144 17.51 2.89 -1.68
C ARG A 144 17.48 2.67 -0.17
N GLY A 145 16.59 1.77 0.31
CA GLY A 145 16.40 1.46 1.74
C GLY A 145 15.30 2.31 2.42
N ASP A 146 14.58 3.10 1.65
CA ASP A 146 13.44 3.90 2.12
C ASP A 146 12.09 3.42 1.59
N GLU A 147 12.09 2.29 0.93
CA GLU A 147 10.89 1.61 0.41
C GLU A 147 10.04 1.02 1.54
N VAL A 148 8.81 0.69 1.17
CA VAL A 148 7.86 0.00 2.04
C VAL A 148 7.78 -1.47 1.64
N ALA A 149 8.06 -2.37 2.59
CA ALA A 149 7.83 -3.80 2.41
C ALA A 149 6.40 -4.16 2.86
N ILE A 150 5.63 -4.80 1.97
CA ILE A 150 4.24 -5.18 2.20
C ILE A 150 4.13 -6.69 2.33
N PHE A 151 3.52 -7.10 3.44
CA PHE A 151 3.22 -8.48 3.76
C PHE A 151 1.70 -8.69 3.72
N VAL A 152 1.25 -9.73 3.05
CA VAL A 152 -0.14 -10.19 3.17
C VAL A 152 -0.13 -11.40 4.10
N LEU A 153 -0.74 -11.26 5.26
CA LEU A 153 -0.59 -12.17 6.39
C LEU A 153 -1.95 -12.61 6.94
N ASN A 154 -2.03 -13.84 7.41
CA ASN A 154 -3.10 -14.21 8.32
C ASN A 154 -2.83 -13.66 9.73
N PRO A 155 -3.81 -13.67 10.65
CA PRO A 155 -3.65 -13.08 11.99
C PRO A 155 -2.47 -13.67 12.79
N ARG A 156 -2.20 -14.97 12.65
CA ARG A 156 -1.08 -15.64 13.35
C ARG A 156 0.26 -15.16 12.82
N GLN A 157 0.41 -15.07 11.51
CA GLN A 157 1.62 -14.56 10.85
C GLN A 157 1.86 -13.09 11.21
N ALA A 158 0.80 -12.27 11.21
CA ALA A 158 0.88 -10.86 11.62
C ALA A 158 1.34 -10.71 13.07
N MET A 159 0.83 -11.55 13.98
CA MET A 159 1.27 -11.58 15.38
C MET A 159 2.78 -11.88 15.49
N TYR A 160 3.27 -12.88 14.76
CA TYR A 160 4.70 -13.23 14.80
C TYR A 160 5.57 -12.09 14.24
N LEU A 161 5.19 -11.48 13.14
CA LEU A 161 5.92 -10.36 12.55
C LEU A 161 5.95 -9.16 13.52
N ALA A 162 4.79 -8.79 14.09
CA ALA A 162 4.70 -7.70 15.05
C ALA A 162 5.56 -7.96 16.30
N ARG A 163 5.52 -9.16 16.85
CA ARG A 163 6.36 -9.54 18.00
C ARG A 163 7.84 -9.50 17.67
N GLY A 164 8.24 -9.98 16.48
CA GLY A 164 9.62 -9.90 16.01
C GLY A 164 10.11 -8.46 15.89
N THR A 165 9.27 -7.58 15.35
CA THR A 165 9.57 -6.14 15.25
C THR A 165 9.70 -5.50 16.64
N LEU A 166 8.78 -5.77 17.56
CA LEU A 166 8.82 -5.27 18.93
C LEU A 166 10.03 -5.79 19.70
N TYR A 167 10.37 -7.06 19.52
CA TYR A 167 11.56 -7.65 20.14
C TYR A 167 12.84 -6.94 19.73
N SER A 168 12.96 -6.58 18.46
CA SER A 168 14.16 -5.97 17.90
C SER A 168 14.28 -4.47 18.19
N ARG A 169 13.14 -3.75 18.26
CA ARG A 169 13.10 -2.28 18.31
C ARG A 169 12.53 -1.74 19.60
N GLY A 170 11.78 -2.53 20.35
CA GLY A 170 10.95 -2.05 21.45
C GLY A 170 9.79 -1.17 20.96
N GLY A 171 9.17 -0.46 21.88
CA GLY A 171 8.13 0.53 21.56
C GLY A 171 6.76 -0.09 21.30
N ILE A 172 5.99 0.54 20.42
CA ILE A 172 4.60 0.19 20.12
C ILE A 172 4.44 -0.01 18.61
N CYS A 173 3.76 -1.07 18.21
CA CYS A 173 3.26 -1.20 16.84
C CYS A 173 1.89 -0.53 16.72
N TYR A 174 1.81 0.52 15.93
CA TYR A 174 0.53 1.17 15.64
C TYR A 174 -0.17 0.42 14.50
N GLY A 175 -1.45 0.08 14.73
CA GLY A 175 -2.34 -0.32 13.66
C GLY A 175 -3.19 0.87 13.25
N MET A 176 -3.16 1.25 11.98
CA MET A 176 -4.09 2.22 11.42
C MET A 176 -5.00 1.50 10.43
N THR A 177 -6.31 1.59 10.68
CA THR A 177 -7.33 1.18 9.73
C THR A 177 -7.82 2.40 8.98
N GLY A 178 -7.10 2.75 7.94
CA GLY A 178 -7.55 3.79 7.02
C GLY A 178 -8.60 3.30 6.04
N PRO A 179 -9.15 4.18 5.23
CA PRO A 179 -10.21 3.86 4.27
C PRO A 179 -9.74 2.95 3.14
N GLY A 180 -8.46 2.96 2.82
CA GLY A 180 -7.90 2.20 1.71
C GLY A 180 -6.63 1.45 2.05
N THR A 181 -6.42 0.31 1.42
CA THR A 181 -5.19 -0.46 1.56
C THR A 181 -3.97 0.38 1.15
N CYS A 182 -4.03 1.08 0.02
CA CYS A 182 -2.95 1.93 -0.46
C CYS A 182 -2.58 3.05 0.53
N GLN A 183 -3.58 3.65 1.20
CA GLN A 183 -3.33 4.64 2.24
C GLN A 183 -2.62 4.01 3.44
N SER A 184 -3.16 2.90 3.97
CA SER A 184 -2.69 2.32 5.23
C SER A 184 -1.33 1.61 5.09
N VAL A 185 -1.08 0.91 3.98
CA VAL A 185 0.13 0.08 3.86
C VAL A 185 1.19 0.62 2.91
N ILE A 186 0.89 1.68 2.16
CA ILE A 186 1.87 2.34 1.28
C ILE A 186 2.13 3.77 1.78
N ALA A 187 1.15 4.67 1.63
CA ALA A 187 1.33 6.07 1.97
C ALA A 187 1.66 6.29 3.45
N GLY A 188 0.95 5.59 4.33
CA GLY A 188 1.16 5.70 5.77
C GLY A 188 2.59 5.34 6.20
N PRO A 189 3.09 4.13 5.96
CA PRO A 189 4.47 3.76 6.30
C PRO A 189 5.52 4.64 5.60
N PHE A 190 5.27 5.01 4.33
CA PHE A 190 6.17 5.90 3.61
C PHE A 190 6.31 7.27 4.29
N CYS A 191 5.21 7.86 4.75
CA CYS A 191 5.20 9.16 5.41
C CYS A 191 5.67 9.10 6.87
N THR A 192 5.27 8.07 7.61
CA THR A 192 5.49 8.00 9.07
C THR A 192 6.75 7.24 9.46
N ARG A 193 7.30 6.44 8.54
CA ARG A 193 8.40 5.49 8.80
C ARG A 193 8.07 4.49 9.90
N GLN A 194 6.78 4.23 10.12
CA GLN A 194 6.29 3.26 11.10
C GLN A 194 5.57 2.10 10.40
N PRO A 195 5.65 0.88 10.96
CA PRO A 195 4.84 -0.23 10.48
C PRO A 195 3.35 0.09 10.64
N MET A 196 2.57 -0.20 9.62
CA MET A 196 1.13 -0.02 9.63
C MET A 196 0.42 -1.27 9.15
N TYR A 197 -0.85 -1.41 9.52
CA TYR A 197 -1.68 -2.54 9.18
C TYR A 197 -2.91 -2.07 8.42
N SER A 198 -3.39 -2.89 7.50
CA SER A 198 -4.68 -2.69 6.85
C SER A 198 -5.52 -3.95 7.00
N LEU A 199 -6.77 -3.77 7.33
CA LEU A 199 -7.80 -4.82 7.33
C LEU A 199 -8.57 -4.88 6.00
N GLY A 200 -8.01 -4.28 4.97
CA GLY A 200 -8.60 -4.20 3.64
C GLY A 200 -9.21 -2.84 3.32
N CYS A 201 -9.55 -2.68 2.06
CA CYS A 201 -10.23 -1.49 1.54
C CYS A 201 -11.74 -1.57 1.79
N PHE A 202 -12.46 -0.46 1.63
CA PHE A 202 -13.93 -0.43 1.72
C PHE A 202 -14.64 -1.46 0.82
N GLY A 203 -14.11 -1.70 -0.37
CA GLY A 203 -14.62 -2.75 -1.24
C GLY A 203 -14.61 -4.15 -0.62
N ALA A 204 -13.57 -4.47 0.15
CA ALA A 204 -13.49 -5.74 0.87
C ALA A 204 -14.55 -5.83 2.00
N ARG A 205 -14.83 -4.72 2.69
CA ARG A 205 -15.87 -4.69 3.74
C ARG A 205 -17.28 -4.89 3.18
N GLN A 206 -17.55 -4.39 1.98
CA GLN A 206 -18.81 -4.66 1.31
C GLN A 206 -18.98 -6.14 0.98
N PHE A 207 -17.89 -6.78 0.56
CA PHE A 207 -17.92 -8.22 0.31
C PHE A 207 -18.28 -9.01 1.57
N MET A 208 -17.76 -8.58 2.72
CA MET A 208 -18.13 -9.20 4.02
C MET A 208 -19.64 -9.06 4.32
N LYS A 209 -20.24 -7.91 4.02
CA LYS A 209 -21.70 -7.70 4.18
C LYS A 209 -22.54 -8.59 3.26
N ILE A 210 -22.10 -8.74 2.01
CA ILE A 210 -22.77 -9.60 1.03
C ILE A 210 -22.74 -11.08 1.47
N THR A 211 -21.68 -11.49 2.14
CA THR A 211 -21.50 -12.87 2.62
C THR A 211 -22.14 -13.14 3.99
N GLY A 212 -22.75 -12.14 4.62
CA GLY A 212 -23.39 -12.30 5.93
C GLY A 212 -22.43 -12.46 7.10
N ASN A 213 -21.17 -12.13 6.92
CA ASN A 213 -20.13 -12.18 7.96
C ASN A 213 -19.96 -10.79 8.63
N GLU A 214 -21.08 -10.17 9.01
CA GLU A 214 -21.07 -8.90 9.76
C GLU A 214 -20.70 -9.10 11.23
#